data_b3fbeb3d80a31d6e5995161fc3b3bb76
#
_entry.id   b3fbeb3d80a31d6e5995161fc3b3bb76
#
_cell.length_a   1.000
_cell.length_b   1.000
_cell.length_c   1.000
_cell.angle_alpha   90.00
_cell.angle_beta   90.00
_cell.angle_gamma   90.00
#
_symmetry.space_group_name_H-M   'P 1'
#
loop_
_entity.id
_entity.type
_entity.pdbx_description
1 polymer ?
#
loop_
_entity_poly.entity_id
_entity_poly.type
_entity_poly.pdbx_seq_one_letter_code
_entity_poly.pdbx_strand_id
1 'polypeptide(L)'
;LGQIAAFARAADTLERLLGYKVKRHYLNTAGMMRFADSGDYDMARLGIGLYGISPYGDDADALRPVASLYTRIISLKHWPAGTPIGYGCNGRTRRDSIIATIPVGYADGINRHLGNGNASFIVKGVSCPTIGNICMDQCMIDVTDVCVDKPRVGDQVEIFGPTQPVEVLADALGTIPYEILTSVS
;
A
#
# COMPACT_ATOMS: atom_id res chain seq x y z
N LEU A 1 18.70 10.62 20.31
CA LEU A 1 19.25 11.83 20.96
C LEU A 1 20.67 12.15 20.49
N GLY A 2 21.58 11.17 20.33
CA GLY A 2 22.96 11.42 19.88
C GLY A 2 23.07 12.10 18.51
N GLN A 3 22.21 11.75 17.55
CA GLN A 3 22.17 12.37 16.22
C GLN A 3 21.72 13.84 16.29
N ILE A 4 20.74 14.17 17.13
CA ILE A 4 20.26 15.54 17.33
C ILE A 4 21.39 16.41 17.87
N ALA A 5 22.12 15.95 18.90
CA ALA A 5 23.25 16.67 19.47
C ALA A 5 24.42 16.84 18.47
N ALA A 6 24.68 15.82 17.64
CA ALA A 6 25.69 15.91 16.59
C ALA A 6 25.32 16.94 15.51
N PHE A 7 24.04 16.92 15.09
CA PHE A 7 23.52 17.91 14.14
C PHE A 7 23.61 19.33 14.67
N ALA A 8 23.19 19.56 15.93
CA ALA A 8 23.27 20.89 16.55
C ALA A 8 24.69 21.44 16.53
N ARG A 9 25.68 20.63 16.97
CA ARG A 9 27.12 21.06 16.94
C ARG A 9 27.61 21.38 15.53
N ALA A 10 27.19 20.56 14.54
CA ALA A 10 27.56 20.80 13.14
C ALA A 10 26.94 22.10 12.61
N ALA A 11 25.66 22.35 12.91
CA ALA A 11 24.96 23.56 12.52
C ALA A 11 25.55 24.80 13.15
N ASP A 12 25.86 24.78 14.46
CA ASP A 12 26.52 25.90 15.18
C ASP A 12 27.88 26.21 14.58
N THR A 13 28.65 25.19 14.21
CA THR A 13 29.95 25.37 13.58
C THR A 13 29.80 26.00 12.19
N LEU A 14 28.83 25.52 11.40
CA LEU A 14 28.56 26.06 10.06
C LEU A 14 28.15 27.55 10.14
N GLU A 15 27.17 27.86 11.01
CA GLU A 15 26.71 29.25 11.20
C GLU A 15 27.83 30.20 11.60
N ARG A 16 28.71 29.76 12.48
CA ARG A 16 29.90 30.55 12.88
C ARG A 16 30.85 30.81 11.72
N LEU A 17 31.03 29.81 10.84
CA LEU A 17 31.91 29.97 9.66
C LEU A 17 31.28 30.84 8.58
N LEU A 18 29.95 30.75 8.40
CA LEU A 18 29.21 31.50 7.39
C LEU A 18 28.93 32.96 7.84
N GLY A 19 28.86 33.22 9.13
CA GLY A 19 28.48 34.51 9.68
C GLY A 19 26.97 34.80 9.65
N TYR A 20 26.13 33.83 9.32
CA TYR A 20 24.68 33.97 9.34
C TYR A 20 23.99 32.68 9.77
N LYS A 21 22.72 32.76 10.20
CA LYS A 21 21.87 31.64 10.59
C LYS A 21 21.41 30.82 9.39
N VAL A 22 21.45 29.48 9.49
CA VAL A 22 20.90 28.54 8.49
C VAL A 22 19.63 27.88 9.02
N LYS A 23 18.70 27.59 8.14
CA LYS A 23 17.53 26.84 8.53
C LYS A 23 17.86 25.38 8.85
N ARG A 24 17.48 24.96 10.05
CA ARG A 24 17.76 23.64 10.60
C ARG A 24 16.59 22.69 10.37
N HIS A 25 16.83 21.54 9.76
CA HIS A 25 15.81 20.51 9.58
C HIS A 25 16.43 19.11 9.63
N TYR A 26 16.15 18.35 10.64
CA TYR A 26 16.64 16.99 10.82
C TYR A 26 15.53 15.96 11.08
N LEU A 27 14.33 16.38 11.47
CA LEU A 27 13.21 15.48 11.73
C LEU A 27 12.50 15.08 10.44
N ASN A 28 12.24 13.78 10.30
CA ASN A 28 11.26 13.21 9.39
C ASN A 28 9.95 12.93 10.15
N THR A 29 8.93 12.28 9.53
CA THR A 29 7.68 11.94 10.21
C THR A 29 7.91 11.21 11.54
N ALA A 30 8.73 10.16 11.53
CA ALA A 30 9.03 9.37 12.73
C ALA A 30 9.74 10.21 13.81
N GLY A 31 10.68 11.05 13.40
CA GLY A 31 11.37 11.97 14.32
C GLY A 31 10.43 13.00 14.93
N MET A 32 9.50 13.54 14.16
CA MET A 32 8.49 14.48 14.66
C MET A 32 7.59 13.86 15.73
N MET A 33 7.08 12.67 15.48
CA MET A 33 6.16 12.00 16.42
C MET A 33 6.81 11.71 17.78
N ARG A 34 8.14 11.56 17.84
CA ARG A 34 8.85 11.22 19.08
C ARG A 34 9.69 12.33 19.69
N PHE A 35 10.13 13.28 18.87
CA PHE A 35 11.16 14.23 19.25
C PHE A 35 10.84 15.68 18.87
N ALA A 36 9.56 16.01 18.63
CA ALA A 36 9.17 17.38 18.28
C ALA A 36 9.66 18.42 19.30
N ASP A 37 9.62 18.08 20.59
CA ASP A 37 9.99 18.97 21.68
C ASP A 37 11.46 18.88 22.09
N SER A 38 12.28 18.09 21.37
CA SER A 38 13.63 17.73 21.84
C SER A 38 14.77 18.49 21.19
N GLY A 39 14.53 19.61 20.51
CA GLY A 39 15.61 20.33 19.88
C GLY A 39 15.22 21.60 19.15
N ASP A 40 16.27 22.33 18.71
CA ASP A 40 16.17 23.57 17.97
C ASP A 40 16.16 23.26 16.46
N TYR A 41 14.98 23.39 15.81
CA TYR A 41 14.82 23.23 14.37
C TYR A 41 13.75 24.19 13.83
N ASP A 42 13.94 24.66 12.60
CA ASP A 42 13.02 25.57 11.92
C ASP A 42 11.98 24.84 11.07
N MET A 43 12.28 23.60 10.66
CA MET A 43 11.46 22.84 9.72
C MET A 43 11.55 21.35 10.01
N ALA A 44 10.50 20.62 9.61
CA ALA A 44 10.49 19.17 9.56
C ALA A 44 10.17 18.67 8.14
N ARG A 45 10.63 17.46 7.83
CA ARG A 45 10.40 16.81 6.53
C ARG A 45 9.30 15.78 6.69
N LEU A 46 8.09 16.18 6.32
CA LEU A 46 6.97 15.25 6.28
C LEU A 46 7.16 14.24 5.15
N GLY A 47 6.96 12.97 5.48
CA GLY A 47 6.98 11.86 4.54
C GLY A 47 5.70 11.05 4.67
N ILE A 48 5.80 9.83 5.19
CA ILE A 48 4.66 8.88 5.26
C ILE A 48 3.47 9.43 6.05
N GLY A 49 3.69 10.33 7.00
CA GLY A 49 2.63 10.99 7.75
C GLY A 49 1.70 11.84 6.88
N LEU A 50 2.15 12.34 5.71
CA LEU A 50 1.28 13.01 4.74
C LEU A 50 0.23 12.07 4.12
N TYR A 51 0.55 10.79 4.04
CA TYR A 51 -0.37 9.75 3.58
C TYR A 51 -1.24 9.19 4.70
N GLY A 52 -1.10 9.73 5.92
CA GLY A 52 -1.89 9.30 7.07
C GLY A 52 -1.44 7.97 7.67
N ILE A 53 -0.19 7.58 7.45
CA ILE A 53 0.37 6.31 7.91
C ILE A 53 1.38 6.58 9.03
N SER A 54 1.22 5.90 10.16
CA SER A 54 2.16 5.98 11.28
C SER A 54 3.38 5.08 11.03
N PRO A 55 4.60 5.61 11.20
CA PRO A 55 5.81 4.79 11.12
C PRO A 55 5.97 3.81 12.29
N TYR A 56 5.12 3.90 13.31
CA TYR A 56 5.24 3.11 14.55
C TYR A 56 4.08 2.15 14.78
N GLY A 57 3.01 2.25 14.00
CA GLY A 57 1.81 1.41 14.17
C GLY A 57 0.94 1.77 15.39
N ASP A 58 1.53 2.35 16.42
CA ASP A 58 0.88 2.53 17.74
C ASP A 58 -0.03 3.76 17.81
N ASP A 59 0.13 4.72 16.92
CA ASP A 59 -0.59 6.01 16.90
C ASP A 59 -1.61 6.08 15.75
N ALA A 60 -2.26 4.97 15.43
CA ALA A 60 -3.24 4.90 14.34
C ALA A 60 -4.39 5.92 14.49
N ASP A 61 -4.70 6.35 15.71
CA ASP A 61 -5.74 7.35 15.98
C ASP A 61 -5.31 8.79 15.67
N ALA A 62 -4.00 9.07 15.58
CA ALA A 62 -3.47 10.41 15.34
C ALA A 62 -3.39 10.76 13.84
N LEU A 63 -3.35 9.77 12.97
CA LEU A 63 -3.23 9.93 11.52
C LEU A 63 -4.39 9.21 10.81
N ARG A 64 -4.86 9.79 9.71
CA ARG A 64 -5.91 9.18 8.88
C ARG A 64 -5.38 8.90 7.48
N PRO A 65 -5.44 7.64 6.99
CA PRO A 65 -5.08 7.32 5.61
C PRO A 65 -5.86 8.20 4.63
N VAL A 66 -5.14 8.78 3.66
CA VAL A 66 -5.70 9.72 2.67
C VAL A 66 -5.69 9.15 1.25
N ALA A 67 -5.02 8.02 1.04
CA ALA A 67 -4.93 7.38 -0.26
C ALA A 67 -5.81 6.12 -0.32
N SER A 68 -6.50 5.95 -1.44
CA SER A 68 -7.25 4.73 -1.76
C SER A 68 -7.12 4.43 -3.25
N LEU A 69 -7.00 3.17 -3.58
CA LEU A 69 -6.95 2.70 -4.97
C LEU A 69 -8.13 1.76 -5.22
N TYR A 70 -8.92 2.12 -6.22
CA TYR A 70 -10.08 1.36 -6.65
C TYR A 70 -9.99 1.03 -8.13
N THR A 71 -10.59 -0.10 -8.48
CA THR A 71 -10.84 -0.51 -9.86
C THR A 71 -12.24 -1.11 -9.97
N ARG A 72 -12.56 -1.71 -11.12
CA ARG A 72 -13.87 -2.35 -11.35
C ARG A 72 -13.70 -3.70 -12.00
N ILE A 73 -14.65 -4.61 -11.73
CA ILE A 73 -14.74 -5.89 -12.42
C ILE A 73 -15.08 -5.64 -13.89
N ILE A 74 -14.28 -6.16 -14.81
CA ILE A 74 -14.53 -6.09 -16.27
C ILE A 74 -15.03 -7.40 -16.88
N SER A 75 -14.82 -8.52 -16.19
CA SER A 75 -15.29 -9.83 -16.62
C SER A 75 -15.54 -10.73 -15.43
N LEU A 76 -16.57 -11.56 -15.53
CA LEU A 76 -16.87 -12.63 -14.57
C LEU A 76 -17.05 -13.94 -15.34
N LYS A 77 -16.40 -14.99 -14.87
CA LYS A 77 -16.52 -16.33 -15.46
C LYS A 77 -16.65 -17.39 -14.38
N HIS A 78 -17.52 -18.36 -14.64
CA HIS A 78 -17.65 -19.56 -13.83
C HIS A 78 -16.68 -20.62 -14.35
N TRP A 79 -15.91 -21.20 -13.46
CA TRP A 79 -14.95 -22.23 -13.78
C TRP A 79 -15.11 -23.43 -12.84
N PRO A 80 -15.14 -24.67 -13.37
CA PRO A 80 -15.15 -25.87 -12.54
C PRO A 80 -13.85 -26.00 -11.73
N ALA A 81 -13.91 -26.83 -10.68
CA ALA A 81 -12.74 -27.22 -9.92
C ALA A 81 -11.62 -27.75 -10.83
N GLY A 82 -10.37 -27.42 -10.49
CA GLY A 82 -9.18 -27.86 -11.24
C GLY A 82 -8.84 -27.04 -12.47
N THR A 83 -9.62 -26.02 -12.84
CA THR A 83 -9.37 -25.17 -14.01
C THR A 83 -8.10 -24.32 -13.81
N PRO A 84 -7.15 -24.34 -14.77
CA PRO A 84 -5.99 -23.46 -14.72
C PRO A 84 -6.36 -22.02 -15.04
N ILE A 85 -5.79 -21.05 -14.30
CA ILE A 85 -6.07 -19.63 -14.45
C ILE A 85 -4.76 -18.86 -14.71
N GLY A 86 -4.81 -17.95 -15.69
CA GLY A 86 -3.74 -17.02 -16.00
C GLY A 86 -2.56 -17.63 -16.78
N TYR A 87 -1.56 -16.79 -17.07
CA TYR A 87 -0.37 -17.19 -17.80
C TYR A 87 0.44 -18.24 -17.03
N GLY A 88 0.94 -19.22 -17.77
CA GLY A 88 1.71 -20.33 -17.21
C GLY A 88 0.87 -21.34 -16.41
N CYS A 89 -0.47 -21.17 -16.38
CA CYS A 89 -1.38 -22.04 -15.62
C CYS A 89 -0.98 -22.19 -14.15
N ASN A 90 -0.38 -21.16 -13.56
CA ASN A 90 0.09 -21.19 -12.17
C ASN A 90 -1.05 -21.09 -11.15
N GLY A 91 -2.13 -20.38 -11.49
CA GLY A 91 -3.36 -20.41 -10.72
C GLY A 91 -4.18 -21.65 -11.04
N ARG A 92 -4.92 -22.18 -10.05
CA ARG A 92 -5.86 -23.29 -10.24
C ARG A 92 -7.03 -23.16 -9.28
N THR A 93 -8.24 -23.29 -9.80
CA THR A 93 -9.46 -23.35 -8.98
C THR A 93 -9.45 -24.60 -8.12
N ARG A 94 -9.75 -24.48 -6.83
CA ARG A 94 -9.83 -25.62 -5.89
C ARG A 94 -11.25 -26.19 -5.78
N ARG A 95 -12.23 -25.43 -6.23
CA ARG A 95 -13.67 -25.73 -6.25
C ARG A 95 -14.29 -25.07 -7.48
N ASP A 96 -15.55 -25.30 -7.73
CA ASP A 96 -16.31 -24.50 -8.69
C ASP A 96 -16.27 -23.04 -8.23
N SER A 97 -15.74 -22.17 -9.07
CA SER A 97 -15.35 -20.81 -8.69
C SER A 97 -15.88 -19.77 -9.66
N ILE A 98 -16.15 -18.58 -9.13
CA ILE A 98 -16.43 -17.37 -9.91
C ILE A 98 -15.15 -16.53 -9.89
N ILE A 99 -14.54 -16.38 -11.06
CA ILE A 99 -13.31 -15.62 -11.22
C ILE A 99 -13.63 -14.28 -11.89
N ALA A 100 -13.25 -13.20 -11.23
CA ALA A 100 -13.34 -11.85 -11.75
C ALA A 100 -12.01 -11.43 -12.37
N THR A 101 -12.07 -10.73 -13.51
CA THR A 101 -10.92 -10.01 -14.08
C THR A 101 -11.08 -8.52 -13.79
N ILE A 102 -10.00 -7.89 -13.33
CA ILE A 102 -9.91 -6.46 -13.07
C ILE A 102 -8.79 -5.84 -13.90
N PRO A 103 -8.99 -4.61 -14.47
CA PRO A 103 -8.05 -3.98 -15.41
C PRO A 103 -6.98 -3.19 -14.66
N VAL A 104 -6.21 -3.88 -13.82
CA VAL A 104 -5.00 -3.36 -13.17
C VAL A 104 -3.97 -4.47 -13.10
N GLY A 105 -2.73 -4.13 -13.38
CA GLY A 105 -1.63 -5.07 -13.38
C GLY A 105 -0.31 -4.43 -12.94
N TYR A 106 0.82 -5.07 -13.27
CA TYR A 106 2.10 -4.58 -12.79
C TYR A 106 2.55 -3.29 -13.50
N ALA A 107 2.00 -2.95 -14.66
CA ALA A 107 2.24 -1.65 -15.30
C ALA A 107 1.55 -0.50 -14.56
N ASP A 108 0.50 -0.80 -13.79
CA ASP A 108 -0.24 0.15 -12.97
C ASP A 108 0.28 0.20 -11.52
N GLY A 109 1.34 -0.55 -11.20
CA GLY A 109 1.94 -0.61 -9.87
C GLY A 109 1.48 -1.78 -9.00
N ILE A 110 0.67 -2.71 -9.52
CA ILE A 110 0.28 -3.93 -8.77
C ILE A 110 1.38 -4.97 -8.89
N ASN A 111 2.24 -5.04 -7.88
CA ASN A 111 3.41 -5.92 -7.90
C ASN A 111 3.03 -7.37 -8.22
N ARG A 112 3.80 -8.00 -9.12
CA ARG A 112 3.52 -9.35 -9.59
C ARG A 112 3.53 -10.42 -8.50
N HIS A 113 4.27 -10.19 -7.40
CA HIS A 113 4.30 -11.10 -6.24
C HIS A 113 3.00 -11.10 -5.43
N LEU A 114 2.09 -10.14 -5.65
CA LEU A 114 0.75 -10.16 -5.06
C LEU A 114 -0.19 -11.19 -5.71
N GLY A 115 0.23 -11.85 -6.79
CA GLY A 115 -0.53 -12.90 -7.46
C GLY A 115 -0.55 -14.23 -6.69
N ASN A 116 -1.28 -15.21 -7.24
CA ASN A 116 -1.35 -16.60 -6.75
C ASN A 116 -1.79 -16.75 -5.28
N GLY A 117 -2.67 -15.85 -4.81
CA GLY A 117 -3.21 -15.86 -3.45
C GLY A 117 -2.34 -15.17 -2.40
N ASN A 118 -1.24 -14.53 -2.79
CA ASN A 118 -0.40 -13.78 -1.85
C ASN A 118 -1.05 -12.47 -1.37
N ALA A 119 -2.02 -11.96 -2.12
CA ALA A 119 -2.84 -10.84 -1.70
C ALA A 119 -4.32 -11.11 -1.98
N SER A 120 -5.15 -10.29 -1.36
CA SER A 120 -6.59 -10.24 -1.65
C SER A 120 -6.99 -8.80 -1.92
N PHE A 121 -8.10 -8.61 -2.64
CA PHE A 121 -8.73 -7.32 -2.84
C PHE A 121 -10.18 -7.37 -2.37
N ILE A 122 -10.77 -6.23 -2.04
CA ILE A 122 -12.08 -6.20 -1.41
C ILE A 122 -13.16 -5.96 -2.47
N VAL A 123 -14.14 -6.86 -2.52
CA VAL A 123 -15.36 -6.73 -3.33
C VAL A 123 -16.57 -6.78 -2.42
N LYS A 124 -17.38 -5.71 -2.38
CA LYS A 124 -18.58 -5.64 -1.52
C LYS A 124 -18.30 -6.01 -0.05
N GLY A 125 -17.13 -5.59 0.48
CA GLY A 125 -16.71 -5.87 1.84
C GLY A 125 -16.14 -7.28 2.08
N VAL A 126 -16.03 -8.11 1.04
CA VAL A 126 -15.47 -9.47 1.12
C VAL A 126 -14.06 -9.47 0.57
N SER A 127 -13.13 -10.10 1.29
CA SER A 127 -11.75 -10.31 0.86
C SER A 127 -11.68 -11.41 -0.20
N CYS A 128 -11.24 -11.05 -1.40
CA CYS A 128 -11.19 -11.89 -2.59
C CYS A 128 -9.73 -12.14 -2.98
N PRO A 129 -9.19 -13.36 -2.84
CA PRO A 129 -7.79 -13.62 -3.12
C PRO A 129 -7.48 -13.51 -4.61
N THR A 130 -6.27 -13.07 -4.92
CA THR A 130 -5.72 -13.13 -6.27
C THR A 130 -5.55 -14.58 -6.70
N ILE A 131 -5.77 -14.87 -7.99
CA ILE A 131 -5.58 -16.20 -8.55
C ILE A 131 -4.81 -16.11 -9.87
N GLY A 132 -3.79 -16.94 -10.03
CA GLY A 132 -2.88 -16.87 -11.17
C GLY A 132 -1.90 -15.70 -11.06
N ASN A 133 -1.05 -15.57 -12.05
CA ASN A 133 -0.08 -14.49 -12.12
C ASN A 133 -0.77 -13.15 -12.42
N ILE A 134 -0.31 -12.07 -11.79
CA ILE A 134 -0.67 -10.71 -12.21
C ILE A 134 -0.03 -10.44 -13.56
N CYS A 135 -0.83 -9.95 -14.51
CA CYS A 135 -0.42 -9.60 -15.86
C CYS A 135 0.03 -8.12 -15.93
N MET A 136 0.36 -7.64 -17.12
CA MET A 136 0.81 -6.27 -17.34
C MET A 136 -0.27 -5.26 -16.95
N ASP A 137 -1.50 -5.47 -17.44
CA ASP A 137 -2.62 -4.53 -17.39
C ASP A 137 -3.88 -5.11 -16.74
N GLN A 138 -3.80 -6.32 -16.19
CA GLN A 138 -4.94 -6.99 -15.55
C GLN A 138 -4.50 -8.07 -14.58
N CYS A 139 -5.40 -8.42 -13.67
CA CYS A 139 -5.24 -9.59 -12.81
C CYS A 139 -6.60 -10.23 -12.51
N MET A 140 -6.57 -11.43 -11.95
CA MET A 140 -7.76 -12.21 -11.61
C MET A 140 -7.87 -12.37 -10.09
N ILE A 141 -9.11 -12.33 -9.60
CA ILE A 141 -9.46 -12.57 -8.20
C ILE A 141 -10.60 -13.58 -8.11
N ASP A 142 -10.56 -14.41 -7.07
CA ASP A 142 -11.63 -15.36 -6.78
C ASP A 142 -12.71 -14.66 -5.94
N VAL A 143 -13.87 -14.43 -6.55
CA VAL A 143 -15.01 -13.74 -5.92
C VAL A 143 -16.14 -14.72 -5.54
N THR A 144 -15.84 -16.01 -5.45
CA THR A 144 -16.83 -17.07 -5.17
C THR A 144 -17.55 -16.84 -3.85
N ASP A 145 -16.85 -16.32 -2.84
CA ASP A 145 -17.38 -16.12 -1.49
C ASP A 145 -18.17 -14.81 -1.32
N VAL A 146 -18.35 -14.02 -2.37
CA VAL A 146 -19.20 -12.83 -2.36
C VAL A 146 -20.65 -13.25 -2.51
N CYS A 147 -21.30 -13.60 -1.39
CA CYS A 147 -22.60 -14.26 -1.37
C CYS A 147 -23.80 -13.32 -1.16
N VAL A 148 -23.64 -12.23 -0.41
CA VAL A 148 -24.75 -11.37 0.05
C VAL A 148 -25.40 -10.61 -1.11
N ASP A 149 -24.59 -10.12 -2.04
CA ASP A 149 -25.00 -9.54 -3.31
C ASP A 149 -24.02 -10.03 -4.37
N LYS A 150 -24.47 -10.95 -5.22
CA LYS A 150 -23.60 -11.60 -6.22
C LYS A 150 -22.79 -10.57 -7.00
N PRO A 151 -21.49 -10.84 -7.22
CA PRO A 151 -20.63 -9.92 -7.96
C PRO A 151 -21.11 -9.75 -9.40
N ARG A 152 -20.96 -8.55 -9.94
CA ARG A 152 -21.35 -8.17 -11.30
C ARG A 152 -20.21 -7.43 -11.98
N VAL A 153 -20.18 -7.46 -13.29
CA VAL A 153 -19.33 -6.57 -14.08
C VAL A 153 -19.71 -5.13 -13.75
N GLY A 154 -18.70 -4.28 -13.51
CA GLY A 154 -18.85 -2.90 -13.08
C GLY A 154 -18.76 -2.68 -11.56
N ASP A 155 -18.88 -3.74 -10.76
CA ASP A 155 -18.71 -3.63 -9.30
C ASP A 155 -17.31 -3.12 -8.94
N GLN A 156 -17.26 -2.27 -7.92
CA GLN A 156 -16.01 -1.71 -7.40
C GLN A 156 -15.19 -2.76 -6.68
N VAL A 157 -13.89 -2.68 -6.89
CA VAL A 157 -12.87 -3.47 -6.19
C VAL A 157 -11.92 -2.50 -5.50
N GLU A 158 -11.79 -2.63 -4.19
CA GLU A 158 -10.80 -1.87 -3.42
C GLU A 158 -9.49 -2.66 -3.39
N ILE A 159 -8.44 -2.06 -3.93
CA ILE A 159 -7.07 -2.61 -3.88
C ILE A 159 -6.45 -2.30 -2.52
N PHE A 160 -6.52 -1.04 -2.11
CA PHE A 160 -6.29 -0.56 -0.75
C PHE A 160 -7.14 0.67 -0.48
N GLY A 161 -7.49 0.89 0.77
CA GLY A 161 -8.37 1.98 1.18
C GLY A 161 -8.92 1.78 2.59
N PRO A 162 -10.13 2.26 2.87
CA PRO A 162 -10.71 2.21 4.22
C PRO A 162 -10.94 0.79 4.76
N THR A 163 -11.23 -0.19 3.87
CA THR A 163 -11.49 -1.58 4.30
C THR A 163 -10.19 -2.40 4.35
N GLN A 164 -9.24 -2.10 3.49
CA GLN A 164 -7.95 -2.77 3.39
C GLN A 164 -6.83 -1.73 3.40
N PRO A 165 -6.19 -1.48 4.55
CA PRO A 165 -5.03 -0.58 4.63
C PRO A 165 -3.91 -0.99 3.68
N VAL A 166 -3.20 0.00 3.13
CA VAL A 166 -2.08 -0.25 2.19
C VAL A 166 -0.95 -1.09 2.83
N GLU A 167 -0.84 -1.05 4.14
CA GLU A 167 0.11 -1.83 4.94
C GLU A 167 -0.07 -3.34 4.71
N VAL A 168 -1.30 -3.81 4.50
CA VAL A 168 -1.59 -5.22 4.21
C VAL A 168 -0.88 -5.69 2.94
N LEU A 169 -0.83 -4.85 1.91
CA LEU A 169 -0.11 -5.16 0.67
C LEU A 169 1.40 -5.05 0.84
N ALA A 170 1.86 -4.09 1.64
CA ALA A 170 3.28 -3.94 1.97
C ALA A 170 3.79 -5.17 2.72
N ASP A 171 3.05 -5.65 3.71
CA ASP A 171 3.37 -6.85 4.48
C ASP A 171 3.42 -8.11 3.59
N ALA A 172 2.43 -8.25 2.69
CA ALA A 172 2.39 -9.37 1.73
C ALA A 172 3.61 -9.39 0.79
N LEU A 173 4.23 -8.24 0.54
CA LEU A 173 5.44 -8.10 -0.28
C LEU A 173 6.74 -8.07 0.55
N GLY A 174 6.65 -8.04 1.88
CA GLY A 174 7.82 -7.87 2.76
C GLY A 174 8.50 -6.51 2.60
N THR A 175 7.71 -5.45 2.35
CA THR A 175 8.19 -4.10 2.10
C THR A 175 7.45 -3.06 2.97
N ILE A 176 7.55 -1.80 2.62
CA ILE A 176 6.97 -0.66 3.35
C ILE A 176 5.88 0.03 2.52
N PRO A 177 4.89 0.68 3.15
CA PRO A 177 3.79 1.38 2.46
C PRO A 177 4.23 2.41 1.41
N TYR A 178 5.39 3.04 1.60
CA TYR A 178 5.95 3.96 0.61
C TYR A 178 6.13 3.33 -0.77
N GLU A 179 6.64 2.10 -0.82
CA GLU A 179 6.90 1.42 -2.09
C GLU A 179 5.60 1.14 -2.83
N ILE A 180 4.55 0.73 -2.11
CA ILE A 180 3.22 0.53 -2.71
C ILE A 180 2.67 1.85 -3.27
N LEU A 181 2.67 2.91 -2.44
CA LEU A 181 2.10 4.21 -2.82
C LEU A 181 2.83 4.86 -3.99
N THR A 182 4.16 4.72 -4.06
CA THR A 182 4.97 5.31 -5.13
C THR A 182 5.03 4.47 -6.40
N SER A 183 4.61 3.21 -6.36
CA SER A 183 4.53 2.34 -7.53
C SER A 183 3.26 2.55 -8.36
N VAL A 184 2.21 3.13 -7.78
CA VAL A 184 0.96 3.44 -8.50
C VAL A 184 1.22 4.58 -9.49
N SER A 185 0.92 4.34 -10.78
CA SER A 185 1.15 5.26 -11.89
C SER A 185 -0.17 5.77 -12.48
#